data_b1ee5bcf05008ad5cc159abf8cf291f5
#
_entry.id   b1ee5bcf05008ad5cc159abf8cf291f5
#
_cell.length_a   1.000
_cell.length_b   1.000
_cell.length_c   1.000
_cell.angle_alpha   90.00
_cell.angle_beta   90.00
_cell.angle_gamma   90.00
#
_symmetry.space_group_name_H-M   'P 1'
#
loop_
_entity.id
_entity.type
_entity.pdbx_description
1 polymer ?
#
loop_
_entity_poly.entity_id
_entity_poly.type
_entity_poly.pdbx_seq_one_letter_code
_entity_poly.pdbx_strand_id
1 'polypeptide(L)'
;KKRYRADVLVEDFIAKIEGKIAKEVKKAAKRFREAFDKAQFLETNPRVLGYKEKMANISKRLNGSLEKEDLADVKALIEELEIKCPISGTANWTDVRQFNLMFGTKMGATADGSSDLWLRPETAQGIFVNFLNVQKTGRMKIPFGIAQIGKAFRNEIVARQFIFRMREFEQMEMQ
;
A
#
# COMPACT_ATOMS: atom_id res chain seq x y z
N LYS A 1 20.42 -2.36 4.65
CA LYS A 1 19.10 -3.03 4.78
C LYS A 1 18.09 -2.21 4.00
N LYS A 2 17.28 -2.84 3.12
CA LYS A 2 16.17 -2.20 2.44
C LYS A 2 14.87 -2.62 3.09
N ARG A 3 13.89 -1.72 3.09
CA ARG A 3 12.53 -1.97 3.59
C ARG A 3 11.62 -2.19 2.40
N TYR A 4 10.70 -3.13 2.54
CA TYR A 4 9.67 -3.44 1.56
C TYR A 4 8.32 -3.50 2.25
N ARG A 5 7.28 -3.21 1.52
CA ARG A 5 5.92 -3.45 1.97
C ARG A 5 5.61 -4.94 1.78
N ALA A 6 5.12 -5.59 2.84
CA ALA A 6 4.84 -7.02 2.84
C ALA A 6 3.70 -7.39 1.87
N ASP A 7 2.64 -6.59 1.84
CA ASP A 7 1.52 -6.72 0.90
C ASP A 7 1.99 -6.67 -0.56
N VAL A 8 2.80 -5.67 -0.92
CA VAL A 8 3.34 -5.51 -2.28
C VAL A 8 4.22 -6.70 -2.68
N LEU A 9 5.00 -7.27 -1.76
CA LEU A 9 5.80 -8.46 -2.07
C LEU A 9 4.94 -9.67 -2.45
N VAL A 10 3.80 -9.84 -1.77
CA VAL A 10 2.84 -10.92 -2.08
C VAL A 10 2.10 -10.62 -3.38
N GLU A 11 1.68 -9.37 -3.60
CA GLU A 11 1.06 -8.92 -4.86
C GLU A 11 1.98 -9.13 -6.06
N ASP A 12 3.27 -8.79 -5.93
CA ASP A 12 4.28 -9.05 -6.96
C ASP A 12 4.46 -10.54 -7.26
N PHE A 13 4.29 -11.38 -6.23
CA PHE A 13 4.32 -12.83 -6.41
C PHE A 13 3.07 -13.33 -7.17
N ILE A 14 1.89 -12.81 -6.86
CA ILE A 14 0.65 -13.07 -7.59
C ILE A 14 0.80 -12.66 -9.06
N ALA A 15 1.31 -11.46 -9.32
CA ALA A 15 1.56 -10.97 -10.67
C ALA A 15 2.51 -11.88 -11.48
N LYS A 16 3.50 -12.51 -10.80
CA LYS A 16 4.36 -13.52 -11.45
C LYS A 16 3.58 -14.78 -11.84
N ILE A 17 2.60 -15.20 -11.04
CA ILE A 17 1.72 -16.33 -11.37
C ILE A 17 0.82 -15.96 -12.55
N GLU A 18 0.26 -14.75 -12.60
CA GLU A 18 -0.49 -14.23 -13.75
C GLU A 18 0.36 -14.24 -15.02
N GLY A 19 1.63 -13.84 -14.90
CA GLY A 19 2.59 -13.93 -15.99
C GLY A 19 2.82 -15.36 -16.49
N LYS A 20 2.72 -16.38 -15.62
CA LYS A 20 2.78 -17.79 -16.02
C LYS A 20 1.50 -18.19 -16.78
N ILE A 21 0.32 -17.78 -16.32
CA ILE A 21 -0.93 -18.00 -17.04
C ILE A 21 -0.87 -17.37 -18.43
N ALA A 22 -0.41 -16.13 -18.53
CA ALA A 22 -0.27 -15.45 -19.82
C ALA A 22 0.69 -16.17 -20.77
N LYS A 23 1.77 -16.76 -20.24
CA LYS A 23 2.69 -17.58 -21.03
C LYS A 23 2.06 -18.88 -21.54
N GLU A 24 1.25 -19.56 -20.71
CA GLU A 24 0.52 -20.77 -21.11
C GLU A 24 -0.52 -20.46 -22.20
N VAL A 25 -1.26 -19.35 -22.04
CA VAL A 25 -2.20 -18.85 -23.06
C VAL A 25 -1.48 -18.57 -24.38
N LYS A 26 -0.32 -17.89 -24.34
CA LYS A 26 0.47 -17.60 -25.55
C LYS A 26 0.98 -18.86 -26.23
N LYS A 27 1.40 -19.88 -25.45
CA LYS A 27 1.82 -21.18 -25.99
C LYS A 27 0.67 -21.91 -26.68
N ALA A 28 -0.50 -21.93 -26.03
CA ALA A 28 -1.70 -22.56 -26.58
C ALA A 28 -2.17 -21.85 -27.86
N ALA A 29 -2.20 -20.52 -27.87
CA ALA A 29 -2.55 -19.74 -29.04
C ALA A 29 -1.61 -20.03 -30.25
N LYS A 30 -0.29 -20.19 -30.00
CA LYS A 30 0.65 -20.58 -31.07
C LYS A 30 0.41 -22.01 -31.57
N ARG A 31 -0.03 -22.93 -30.68
CA ARG A 31 -0.24 -24.34 -31.01
C ARG A 31 -1.54 -24.56 -31.78
N PHE A 32 -2.62 -23.92 -31.34
CA PHE A 32 -3.99 -24.15 -31.87
C PHE A 32 -4.41 -23.11 -32.94
N ARG A 33 -3.66 -22.02 -33.10
CA ARG A 33 -3.87 -20.96 -34.10
C ARG A 33 -5.33 -20.48 -34.16
N GLU A 34 -6.02 -20.59 -35.31
CA GLU A 34 -7.39 -20.12 -35.51
C GLU A 34 -8.44 -20.88 -34.69
N ALA A 35 -8.15 -22.11 -34.27
CA ALA A 35 -9.03 -22.92 -33.41
C ALA A 35 -8.88 -22.61 -31.91
N PHE A 36 -8.11 -21.59 -31.53
CA PHE A 36 -7.86 -21.27 -30.12
C PHE A 36 -8.95 -20.40 -29.53
N ASP A 37 -9.77 -20.98 -28.66
CA ASP A 37 -10.67 -20.23 -27.78
C ASP A 37 -10.00 -19.96 -26.44
N LYS A 38 -9.68 -18.67 -26.20
CA LYS A 38 -9.02 -18.21 -24.99
C LYS A 38 -9.92 -18.38 -23.76
N ALA A 39 -11.23 -18.12 -23.88
CA ALA A 39 -12.17 -18.22 -22.75
C ALA A 39 -12.28 -19.67 -22.29
N GLN A 40 -12.55 -20.57 -23.22
CA GLN A 40 -12.62 -22.00 -22.93
C GLN A 40 -11.30 -22.54 -22.35
N PHE A 41 -10.14 -22.13 -22.91
CA PHE A 41 -8.85 -22.55 -22.40
C PHE A 41 -8.59 -22.11 -20.94
N LEU A 42 -9.01 -20.88 -20.57
CA LEU A 42 -8.86 -20.34 -19.22
C LEU A 42 -9.77 -21.05 -18.19
N GLU A 43 -10.85 -21.71 -18.64
CA GLU A 43 -11.81 -22.42 -17.80
C GLU A 43 -11.55 -23.92 -17.73
N THR A 44 -10.89 -24.49 -18.72
CA THR A 44 -10.74 -25.96 -18.82
C THR A 44 -9.32 -26.45 -18.58
N ASN A 45 -8.31 -25.60 -18.75
CA ASN A 45 -6.93 -26.05 -18.62
C ASN A 45 -6.54 -26.29 -17.16
N PRO A 46 -6.15 -27.52 -16.76
CA PRO A 46 -5.85 -27.85 -15.36
C PRO A 46 -4.74 -27.02 -14.75
N ARG A 47 -3.71 -26.65 -15.53
CA ARG A 47 -2.61 -25.81 -15.04
C ARG A 47 -3.06 -24.38 -14.76
N VAL A 48 -3.90 -23.84 -15.63
CA VAL A 48 -4.46 -22.49 -15.45
C VAL A 48 -5.39 -22.44 -14.25
N LEU A 49 -6.24 -23.46 -14.10
CA LEU A 49 -7.11 -23.59 -12.94
C LEU A 49 -6.33 -23.69 -11.62
N GLY A 50 -5.29 -24.52 -11.58
CA GLY A 50 -4.41 -24.61 -10.40
C GLY A 50 -3.70 -23.27 -10.07
N TYR A 51 -3.28 -22.50 -11.08
CA TYR A 51 -2.73 -21.17 -10.85
C TYR A 51 -3.79 -20.18 -10.34
N LYS A 52 -5.00 -20.18 -10.86
CA LYS A 52 -6.11 -19.34 -10.40
C LYS A 52 -6.49 -19.67 -8.95
N GLU A 53 -6.60 -20.94 -8.62
CA GLU A 53 -6.90 -21.39 -7.26
C GLU A 53 -5.80 -20.98 -6.27
N LYS A 54 -4.54 -21.16 -6.65
CA LYS A 54 -3.39 -20.71 -5.84
C LYS A 54 -3.43 -19.22 -5.60
N MET A 55 -3.69 -18.40 -6.62
CA MET A 55 -3.81 -16.94 -6.48
C MET A 55 -4.96 -16.56 -5.56
N ALA A 56 -6.14 -17.18 -5.73
CA ALA A 56 -7.31 -16.92 -4.90
C ALA A 56 -7.03 -17.23 -3.42
N ASN A 57 -6.40 -18.37 -3.13
CA ASN A 57 -6.05 -18.77 -1.77
C ASN A 57 -5.04 -17.82 -1.12
N ILE A 58 -4.02 -17.39 -1.87
CA ILE A 58 -3.02 -16.42 -1.39
C ILE A 58 -3.69 -15.07 -1.10
N SER A 59 -4.50 -14.55 -2.02
CA SER A 59 -5.21 -13.28 -1.83
C SER A 59 -6.18 -13.33 -0.66
N LYS A 60 -6.93 -14.42 -0.52
CA LYS A 60 -7.86 -14.60 0.60
C LYS A 60 -7.14 -14.62 1.94
N ARG A 61 -6.02 -15.34 2.03
CA ARG A 61 -5.22 -15.41 3.27
C ARG A 61 -4.60 -14.06 3.59
N LEU A 62 -3.99 -13.37 2.60
CA LEU A 62 -3.41 -12.05 2.80
C LEU A 62 -4.44 -11.05 3.31
N ASN A 63 -5.60 -10.96 2.66
CA ASN A 63 -6.66 -10.04 3.07
C ASN A 63 -7.18 -10.39 4.47
N GLY A 64 -7.41 -11.66 4.76
CA GLY A 64 -7.85 -12.09 6.09
C GLY A 64 -6.83 -11.81 7.21
N SER A 65 -5.52 -11.92 6.92
CA SER A 65 -4.47 -11.59 7.88
C SER A 65 -4.34 -10.08 8.08
N LEU A 66 -4.52 -9.28 7.01
CA LEU A 66 -4.50 -7.82 7.10
C LEU A 66 -5.72 -7.27 7.86
N GLU A 67 -6.91 -7.83 7.64
CA GLU A 67 -8.13 -7.46 8.38
C GLU A 67 -8.04 -7.76 9.87
N LYS A 68 -7.34 -8.84 10.23
CA LYS A 68 -7.10 -9.24 11.63
C LYS A 68 -5.85 -8.61 12.25
N GLU A 69 -5.11 -7.82 11.48
CA GLU A 69 -3.80 -7.27 11.87
C GLU A 69 -2.79 -8.35 12.28
N ASP A 70 -2.92 -9.57 11.76
CA ASP A 70 -2.02 -10.68 12.05
C ASP A 70 -0.77 -10.60 11.17
N LEU A 71 0.17 -9.80 11.63
CA LEU A 71 1.44 -9.58 10.93
C LEU A 71 2.36 -10.82 10.96
N ALA A 72 2.15 -11.72 11.93
CA ALA A 72 2.90 -12.97 12.01
C ALA A 72 2.50 -13.94 10.89
N ASP A 73 1.19 -14.04 10.59
CA ASP A 73 0.71 -14.85 9.47
C ASP A 73 1.12 -14.27 8.11
N VAL A 74 1.17 -12.94 7.98
CA VAL A 74 1.72 -12.31 6.76
C VAL A 74 3.19 -12.69 6.55
N LYS A 75 4.00 -12.74 7.62
CA LYS A 75 5.40 -13.20 7.54
C LYS A 75 5.46 -14.67 7.14
N ALA A 76 4.68 -15.53 7.81
CA ALA A 76 4.62 -16.96 7.51
C ALA A 76 4.22 -17.20 6.04
N LEU A 77 3.26 -16.43 5.52
CA LEU A 77 2.88 -16.50 4.10
C LEU A 77 4.04 -16.16 3.15
N ILE A 78 4.83 -15.13 3.45
CA ILE A 78 6.01 -14.75 2.66
C ILE A 78 7.06 -15.86 2.67
N GLU A 79 7.27 -16.50 3.82
CA GLU A 79 8.23 -17.60 4.00
C GLU A 79 7.75 -18.88 3.27
N GLU A 80 6.47 -19.25 3.41
CA GLU A 80 5.87 -20.40 2.71
C GLU A 80 5.89 -20.25 1.18
N LEU A 81 5.73 -19.04 0.68
CA LEU A 81 5.80 -18.74 -0.75
C LEU A 81 7.24 -18.64 -1.26
N GLU A 82 8.24 -18.79 -0.39
CA GLU A 82 9.67 -18.63 -0.69
C GLU A 82 9.98 -17.33 -1.44
N ILE A 83 9.31 -16.23 -1.04
CA ILE A 83 9.50 -14.94 -1.69
C ILE A 83 10.87 -14.41 -1.36
N LYS A 84 11.68 -14.19 -2.39
CA LYS A 84 13.05 -13.69 -2.26
C LYS A 84 13.11 -12.19 -2.43
N CYS A 85 14.02 -11.55 -1.71
CA CYS A 85 14.30 -10.12 -1.85
C CYS A 85 14.67 -9.79 -3.31
N PRO A 86 13.98 -8.82 -3.95
CA PRO A 86 14.22 -8.49 -5.35
C PRO A 86 15.65 -8.03 -5.67
N ILE A 87 16.40 -7.62 -4.64
CA ILE A 87 17.75 -7.07 -4.82
C ILE A 87 18.82 -8.04 -4.40
N SER A 88 18.69 -8.67 -3.21
CA SER A 88 19.71 -9.58 -2.68
C SER A 88 19.48 -11.02 -3.09
N GLY A 89 18.29 -11.40 -3.55
CA GLY A 89 17.94 -12.78 -3.87
C GLY A 89 17.78 -13.70 -2.65
N THR A 90 17.95 -13.17 -1.42
CA THR A 90 17.83 -13.94 -0.18
C THR A 90 16.41 -13.92 0.36
N ALA A 91 16.01 -14.97 1.08
CA ALA A 91 14.71 -15.06 1.77
C ALA A 91 14.80 -14.66 3.26
N ASN A 92 15.82 -13.90 3.65
CA ASN A 92 16.11 -13.55 5.04
C ASN A 92 15.25 -12.33 5.46
N TRP A 93 14.00 -12.58 5.81
CA TRP A 93 13.06 -11.56 6.19
C TRP A 93 13.06 -11.35 7.72
N THR A 94 12.99 -10.09 8.13
CA THR A 94 12.71 -9.72 9.52
C THR A 94 11.21 -9.74 9.76
N ASP A 95 10.81 -9.65 11.03
CA ASP A 95 9.39 -9.59 11.36
C ASP A 95 8.69 -8.44 10.64
N VAL A 96 7.46 -8.70 10.21
CA VAL A 96 6.59 -7.69 9.62
C VAL A 96 6.13 -6.76 10.74
N ARG A 97 6.22 -5.46 10.52
CA ARG A 97 5.82 -4.44 11.49
C ARG A 97 4.85 -3.48 10.86
N GLN A 98 3.87 -3.07 11.62
CA GLN A 98 2.97 -2.01 11.19
C GLN A 98 3.77 -0.72 10.96
N PHE A 99 3.48 -0.06 9.85
CA PHE A 99 4.16 1.17 9.49
C PHE A 99 3.25 2.36 9.82
N ASN A 100 3.74 3.24 10.67
CA ASN A 100 3.03 4.46 10.98
C ASN A 100 3.34 5.54 9.93
N LEU A 101 2.31 5.92 9.18
CA LEU A 101 2.42 6.97 8.16
C LEU A 101 2.61 8.37 8.76
N MET A 102 2.13 8.58 10.00
CA MET A 102 2.29 9.85 10.68
C MET A 102 3.70 10.02 11.24
N PHE A 103 4.22 11.23 11.15
CA PHE A 103 5.45 11.62 11.82
C PHE A 103 5.19 11.89 13.29
N GLY A 104 5.80 11.08 14.16
CA GLY A 104 5.86 11.35 15.59
C GLY A 104 7.12 12.12 15.97
N THR A 105 6.97 13.09 16.85
CA THR A 105 8.07 13.77 17.52
C THR A 105 7.75 13.93 19.00
N LYS A 106 8.76 14.24 19.79
CA LYS A 106 8.59 14.47 21.22
C LYS A 106 8.77 15.94 21.53
N MET A 107 7.86 16.48 22.30
CA MET A 107 7.91 17.87 22.77
C MET A 107 8.07 17.88 24.30
N GLY A 108 9.11 18.57 24.77
CA GLY A 108 9.43 18.70 26.18
C GLY A 108 10.88 19.14 26.38
N ALA A 109 11.16 19.80 27.48
CA ALA A 109 12.52 20.24 27.83
C ALA A 109 13.41 19.10 28.34
N THR A 110 12.81 18.03 28.85
CA THR A 110 13.51 16.85 29.39
C THR A 110 12.95 15.58 28.77
N ALA A 111 13.76 14.52 28.65
CA ALA A 111 13.35 13.23 28.08
C ALA A 111 12.20 12.58 28.86
N ASP A 112 12.17 12.73 30.18
CA ASP A 112 11.20 12.11 31.08
C ASP A 112 9.83 12.83 31.13
N GLY A 113 9.79 14.11 30.70
CA GLY A 113 8.57 14.93 30.65
C GLY A 113 8.05 15.20 29.23
N SER A 114 8.55 14.45 28.24
CA SER A 114 8.17 14.67 26.84
C SER A 114 6.81 14.07 26.51
N SER A 115 5.96 14.86 25.87
CA SER A 115 4.73 14.37 25.25
C SER A 115 4.95 14.01 23.79
N ASP A 116 4.32 12.93 23.33
CA ASP A 116 4.32 12.56 21.91
C ASP A 116 3.45 13.52 21.12
N LEU A 117 4.02 14.10 20.08
CA LEU A 117 3.35 14.99 19.16
C LEU A 117 3.37 14.39 17.76
N TRP A 118 2.22 14.41 17.10
CA TRP A 118 2.07 13.93 15.74
C TRP A 118 1.94 15.09 14.77
N LEU A 119 2.76 15.10 13.73
CA LEU A 119 2.69 16.09 12.68
C LEU A 119 1.57 15.74 11.69
N ARG A 120 0.85 16.73 11.22
CA ARG A 120 -0.30 16.53 10.32
C ARG A 120 0.12 15.94 8.97
N PRO A 121 -0.55 14.88 8.47
CA PRO A 121 -0.27 14.29 7.17
C PRO A 121 -0.96 15.02 6.00
N GLU A 122 -1.91 15.92 6.30
CA GLU A 122 -2.72 16.68 5.34
C GLU A 122 -3.27 17.96 5.99
N THR A 123 -3.75 18.88 5.18
CA THR A 123 -4.32 20.16 5.64
C THR A 123 -5.83 20.14 5.82
N ALA A 124 -6.55 19.18 5.21
CA ALA A 124 -8.01 19.08 5.22
C ALA A 124 -8.59 19.03 6.64
N GLN A 125 -7.98 18.27 7.55
CA GLN A 125 -8.46 18.16 8.93
C GLN A 125 -8.49 19.53 9.65
N GLY A 126 -7.48 20.38 9.40
CA GLY A 126 -7.46 21.74 9.94
C GLY A 126 -8.60 22.62 9.41
N ILE A 127 -8.99 22.45 8.15
CA ILE A 127 -10.12 23.13 7.53
C ILE A 127 -11.42 22.73 8.24
N PHE A 128 -11.66 21.43 8.41
CA PHE A 128 -12.89 20.94 9.05
C PHE A 128 -13.00 21.38 10.52
N VAL A 129 -11.92 21.29 11.28
CA VAL A 129 -11.90 21.72 12.69
C VAL A 129 -12.21 23.21 12.82
N ASN A 130 -11.68 24.03 11.90
CA ASN A 130 -11.86 25.48 11.94
C ASN A 130 -13.10 25.98 11.18
N PHE A 131 -13.87 25.10 10.56
CA PHE A 131 -15.01 25.48 9.70
C PHE A 131 -15.97 26.47 10.38
N LEU A 132 -16.45 26.14 11.58
CA LEU A 132 -17.38 27.00 12.32
C LEU A 132 -16.75 28.33 12.75
N ASN A 133 -15.46 28.33 13.07
CA ASN A 133 -14.76 29.56 13.43
C ASN A 133 -14.64 30.50 12.23
N VAL A 134 -14.31 30.00 11.06
CA VAL A 134 -14.22 30.77 9.82
C VAL A 134 -15.62 31.30 9.43
N GLN A 135 -16.64 30.44 9.49
CA GLN A 135 -18.01 30.84 9.21
C GLN A 135 -18.47 32.00 10.08
N LYS A 136 -18.28 31.91 11.40
CA LYS A 136 -18.69 32.93 12.36
C LYS A 136 -17.90 34.23 12.20
N THR A 137 -16.57 34.11 12.11
CA THR A 137 -15.70 35.30 12.01
C THR A 137 -15.88 36.02 10.68
N GLY A 138 -16.00 35.27 9.58
CA GLY A 138 -16.25 35.82 8.25
C GLY A 138 -17.70 36.16 7.97
N ARG A 139 -18.64 35.86 8.90
CA ARG A 139 -20.09 36.01 8.71
C ARG A 139 -20.58 35.37 7.42
N MET A 140 -20.02 34.23 7.08
CA MET A 140 -20.26 33.51 5.82
C MET A 140 -21.60 32.78 5.86
N LYS A 141 -22.29 32.75 4.71
CA LYS A 141 -23.49 31.92 4.50
C LYS A 141 -23.12 30.74 3.59
N ILE A 142 -23.72 29.60 3.85
CA ILE A 142 -23.57 28.41 2.99
C ILE A 142 -24.30 28.67 1.65
N PRO A 143 -23.70 28.34 0.51
CA PRO A 143 -22.40 27.68 0.32
C PRO A 143 -21.20 28.65 0.39
N PHE A 144 -20.12 28.23 1.00
CA PHE A 144 -18.79 28.88 0.93
C PHE A 144 -17.67 27.86 1.00
N GLY A 145 -16.48 28.23 0.55
CA GLY A 145 -15.30 27.38 0.59
C GLY A 145 -14.20 27.94 1.47
N ILE A 146 -13.38 27.07 2.01
CA ILE A 146 -12.20 27.42 2.80
C ILE A 146 -10.98 26.87 2.08
N ALA A 147 -10.00 27.73 1.80
CA ALA A 147 -8.71 27.33 1.28
C ALA A 147 -7.64 27.45 2.35
N GLN A 148 -6.76 26.46 2.40
CA GLN A 148 -5.62 26.46 3.31
C GLN A 148 -4.35 26.08 2.56
N ILE A 149 -3.26 26.82 2.83
CA ILE A 149 -1.91 26.49 2.39
C ILE A 149 -1.09 26.17 3.63
N GLY A 150 -0.32 25.12 3.58
CA GLY A 150 0.56 24.79 4.70
C GLY A 150 1.38 23.52 4.47
N LYS A 151 2.29 23.26 5.40
CA LYS A 151 3.12 22.07 5.37
C LYS A 151 2.34 20.84 5.83
N ALA A 152 2.56 19.73 5.14
CA ALA A 152 2.11 18.41 5.50
C ALA A 152 3.31 17.46 5.60
N PHE A 153 3.17 16.41 6.42
CA PHE A 153 4.28 15.52 6.75
C PHE A 153 3.81 14.08 6.64
N ARG A 154 4.53 13.30 5.88
CA ARG A 154 4.26 11.86 5.75
C ARG A 154 5.50 11.06 6.02
N ASN A 155 5.48 10.06 6.85
CA ASN A 155 6.60 9.18 7.13
C ASN A 155 6.73 8.13 6.02
N GLU A 156 7.33 8.52 4.89
CA GLU A 156 7.50 7.64 3.74
C GLU A 156 8.56 6.57 4.01
N ILE A 157 8.24 5.31 3.69
CA ILE A 157 9.18 4.18 3.81
C ILE A 157 10.40 4.41 2.93
N VAL A 158 10.17 4.91 1.71
CA VAL A 158 11.20 5.22 0.72
C VAL A 158 10.95 6.60 0.15
N ALA A 159 11.59 7.61 0.73
CA ALA A 159 11.68 8.93 0.13
C ALA A 159 12.66 8.88 -1.05
N ARG A 160 12.14 8.85 -2.27
CA ARG A 160 12.91 8.80 -3.52
C ARG A 160 12.21 9.61 -4.60
N GLN A 161 12.80 9.67 -5.78
CA GLN A 161 12.27 10.39 -6.93
C GLN A 161 12.32 11.92 -6.75
N PHE A 162 13.41 12.40 -6.15
CA PHE A 162 13.65 13.83 -5.97
C PHE A 162 12.51 14.51 -5.19
N ILE A 163 11.86 15.52 -5.75
CA ILE A 163 10.75 16.25 -5.09
C ILE A 163 9.40 15.54 -5.13
N PHE A 164 9.25 14.46 -5.91
CA PHE A 164 7.94 13.80 -6.09
C PHE A 164 7.52 12.95 -4.89
N ARG A 165 8.48 12.57 -4.02
CA ARG A 165 8.16 11.79 -2.83
C ARG A 165 9.02 12.25 -1.66
N MET A 166 8.55 13.27 -0.98
CA MET A 166 9.21 13.91 0.17
C MET A 166 8.44 13.60 1.46
N ARG A 167 9.15 13.71 2.59
CA ARG A 167 8.56 13.54 3.91
C ARG A 167 7.92 14.81 4.44
N GLU A 168 8.39 15.96 3.97
CA GLU A 168 7.84 17.29 4.23
C GLU A 168 7.53 17.94 2.88
N PHE A 169 6.31 18.45 2.71
CA PHE A 169 5.89 19.12 1.48
C PHE A 169 4.84 20.18 1.79
N GLU A 170 4.69 21.12 0.89
CA GLU A 170 3.60 22.09 0.95
C GLU A 170 2.39 21.56 0.21
N GLN A 171 1.22 21.80 0.79
CA GLN A 171 -0.06 21.42 0.25
C GLN A 171 -1.00 22.62 0.26
N MET A 172 -1.75 22.79 -0.83
CA MET A 172 -2.86 23.70 -0.94
C MET A 172 -4.13 22.88 -1.11
N GLU A 173 -5.09 23.10 -0.25
CA GLU A 173 -6.39 22.42 -0.27
C GLU A 173 -7.52 23.42 -0.16
N MET A 174 -8.62 23.11 -0.84
CA MET A 174 -9.88 23.84 -0.74
C MET A 174 -11.02 22.85 -0.54
N GLN A 175 -11.85 23.13 0.43
CA GLN A 175 -13.04 22.34 0.77
C GLN A 175 -14.29 23.23 0.72
#